data_e7624bc78848df27169b283613db4594
#
_entry.id   e7624bc78848df27169b283613db4594
#
_cell.length_a   1.000
_cell.length_b   1.000
_cell.length_c   1.000
_cell.angle_alpha   90.00
_cell.angle_beta   90.00
_cell.angle_gamma   90.00
#
_symmetry.space_group_name_H-M   'P 1'
#
loop_
_entity.id
_entity.type
_entity.pdbx_description
1 polymer ?
#
loop_
_entity_poly.entity_id
_entity_poly.type
_entity_poly.pdbx_seq_one_letter_code
_entity_poly.pdbx_strand_id
1 'polypeptide(L)'
;GVKLKKLATFAAQNGISGFEWMDGIPGYVGGSLRQNAGAMGGDMWSVFHSAIALNDDGDMVEFEKERMRPARYRLIPDFEHNLVMQATFTGTPGDPKEIQTRTEQNREQRKASQPQLPSAGCTFVNPVEIPAGKLIDELGLKGYTIGKAQVSPMHANFIVNLGQAKATDVTELIDYIRSKAKEERGITLKTEVQVVGDREAEF
;
A
#
# COMPACT_ATOMS: atom_id res chain seq x y z
N GLY A 1 12.07 -5.60 -12.56
CA GLY A 1 11.10 -4.55 -12.24
C GLY A 1 11.74 -3.25 -11.77
N VAL A 2 11.09 -2.14 -12.01
CA VAL A 2 11.54 -0.82 -11.57
C VAL A 2 10.98 -0.54 -10.17
N LYS A 3 11.84 -0.11 -9.23
CA LYS A 3 11.39 0.33 -7.88
C LYS A 3 10.68 1.67 -7.98
N LEU A 4 9.61 1.88 -7.19
CA LEU A 4 8.89 3.17 -7.14
C LEU A 4 9.81 4.35 -6.83
N LYS A 5 10.70 4.20 -5.86
CA LYS A 5 11.71 5.23 -5.56
C LYS A 5 12.55 5.62 -6.78
N LYS A 6 12.94 4.63 -7.62
CA LYS A 6 13.73 4.91 -8.84
C LYS A 6 12.91 5.71 -9.86
N LEU A 7 11.61 5.39 -10.01
CA LEU A 7 10.70 6.15 -10.87
C LEU A 7 10.52 7.58 -10.37
N ALA A 8 10.27 7.79 -9.08
CA ALA A 8 10.15 9.12 -8.48
C ALA A 8 11.43 9.96 -8.65
N THR A 9 12.61 9.36 -8.41
CA THR A 9 13.89 10.03 -8.59
C THR A 9 14.12 10.44 -10.05
N PHE A 10 13.81 9.56 -11.00
CA PHE A 10 13.93 9.83 -12.43
C PHE A 10 12.99 10.98 -12.84
N ALA A 11 11.73 10.97 -12.40
CA ALA A 11 10.77 12.03 -12.69
C ALA A 11 11.27 13.38 -12.14
N ALA A 12 11.72 13.43 -10.89
CA ALA A 12 12.25 14.65 -10.27
C ALA A 12 13.46 15.21 -11.02
N GLN A 13 14.42 14.36 -11.43
CA GLN A 13 15.60 14.78 -12.19
C GLN A 13 15.26 15.35 -13.56
N ASN A 14 14.13 14.96 -14.15
CA ASN A 14 13.65 15.44 -15.44
C ASN A 14 12.57 16.54 -15.32
N GLY A 15 12.37 17.12 -14.13
CA GLY A 15 11.39 18.19 -13.94
C GLY A 15 9.93 17.72 -14.15
N ILE A 16 9.63 16.47 -13.85
CA ILE A 16 8.29 15.87 -13.97
C ILE A 16 7.69 15.71 -12.58
N SER A 17 6.66 16.46 -12.27
CA SER A 17 5.89 16.43 -11.02
C SER A 17 4.75 15.42 -11.08
N GLY A 18 4.27 14.98 -9.91
CA GLY A 18 3.17 14.04 -9.72
C GLY A 18 3.62 12.69 -9.17
N PHE A 19 4.92 12.48 -8.98
CA PHE A 19 5.52 11.22 -8.52
C PHE A 19 6.15 11.32 -7.12
N GLU A 20 6.08 12.47 -6.46
CA GLU A 20 6.78 12.77 -5.20
C GLU A 20 6.35 11.87 -4.04
N TRP A 21 5.09 11.41 -4.05
CA TRP A 21 4.51 10.51 -3.07
C TRP A 21 5.09 9.09 -3.11
N MET A 22 5.70 8.68 -4.23
CA MET A 22 6.22 7.31 -4.43
C MET A 22 7.52 7.03 -3.67
N ASP A 23 8.31 8.05 -3.34
CA ASP A 23 9.68 7.88 -2.80
C ASP A 23 9.71 7.05 -1.50
N GLY A 24 8.70 7.18 -0.66
CA GLY A 24 8.61 6.46 0.61
C GLY A 24 7.96 5.06 0.54
N ILE A 25 7.44 4.62 -0.62
CA ILE A 25 6.73 3.34 -0.73
C ILE A 25 7.72 2.25 -1.14
N PRO A 26 7.92 1.19 -0.33
CA PRO A 26 8.69 0.03 -0.75
C PRO A 26 7.89 -0.78 -1.79
N GLY A 27 8.51 -1.11 -2.92
CA GLY A 27 7.84 -1.93 -3.95
C GLY A 27 8.31 -1.62 -5.35
N TYR A 28 7.76 -2.38 -6.29
CA TYR A 28 8.02 -2.30 -7.71
C TYR A 28 6.79 -1.82 -8.46
N VAL A 29 6.99 -1.13 -9.59
CA VAL A 29 5.93 -0.51 -10.40
C VAL A 29 4.80 -1.47 -10.74
N GLY A 30 5.09 -2.70 -11.21
CA GLY A 30 4.06 -3.65 -11.61
C GLY A 30 3.13 -4.06 -10.46
N GLY A 31 3.68 -4.47 -9.32
CA GLY A 31 2.89 -4.79 -8.13
C GLY A 31 2.14 -3.57 -7.57
N SER A 32 2.75 -2.40 -7.67
CA SER A 32 2.12 -1.15 -7.24
C SER A 32 0.93 -0.75 -8.12
N LEU A 33 1.01 -0.99 -9.42
CA LEU A 33 -0.13 -0.82 -10.33
C LEU A 33 -1.27 -1.78 -9.96
N ARG A 34 -0.97 -3.08 -9.81
CA ARG A 34 -1.99 -4.08 -9.45
C ARG A 34 -2.75 -3.68 -8.17
N GLN A 35 -2.05 -3.16 -7.18
CA GLN A 35 -2.60 -2.77 -5.88
C GLN A 35 -3.05 -1.30 -5.83
N ASN A 36 -3.02 -0.55 -6.93
CA ASN A 36 -3.22 0.89 -6.90
C ASN A 36 -2.53 1.54 -5.69
N ALA A 37 -1.24 1.27 -5.52
CA ALA A 37 -0.49 1.77 -4.38
C ALA A 37 -0.57 3.30 -4.32
N GLY A 38 -0.74 3.84 -3.12
CA GLY A 38 -0.85 5.27 -2.91
C GLY A 38 -0.45 5.71 -1.51
N ALA A 39 -0.02 6.96 -1.42
CA ALA A 39 0.36 7.63 -0.17
C ALA A 39 0.32 9.15 -0.37
N MET A 40 0.24 9.92 0.71
CA MET A 40 0.37 11.40 0.67
C MET A 40 -0.51 12.07 -0.39
N GLY A 41 -1.73 11.55 -0.59
CA GLY A 41 -2.71 12.11 -1.54
C GLY A 41 -2.52 11.70 -3.00
N GLY A 42 -1.49 10.93 -3.35
CA GLY A 42 -1.30 10.37 -4.70
C GLY A 42 -1.49 8.86 -4.74
N ASP A 43 -1.79 8.32 -5.91
CA ASP A 43 -1.86 6.89 -6.19
C ASP A 43 -1.40 6.55 -7.62
N MET A 44 -1.22 5.26 -7.89
CA MET A 44 -0.73 4.81 -9.20
C MET A 44 -1.70 5.19 -10.32
N TRP A 45 -3.02 5.11 -10.08
CA TRP A 45 -4.02 5.45 -11.08
C TRP A 45 -3.97 6.91 -11.51
N SER A 46 -3.66 7.83 -10.59
CA SER A 46 -3.62 9.26 -10.89
C SER A 46 -2.62 9.61 -11.99
N VAL A 47 -1.46 8.93 -12.00
CA VAL A 47 -0.36 9.16 -12.96
C VAL A 47 -0.28 8.09 -14.07
N PHE A 48 -1.09 7.05 -14.02
CA PHE A 48 -1.11 5.97 -15.01
C PHE A 48 -1.66 6.48 -16.34
N HIS A 49 -1.04 6.07 -17.44
CA HIS A 49 -1.48 6.35 -18.81
C HIS A 49 -1.82 5.07 -19.59
N SER A 50 -0.85 4.17 -19.73
CA SER A 50 -1.04 2.91 -20.44
C SER A 50 -0.12 1.80 -19.92
N ALA A 51 -0.43 0.55 -20.25
CA ALA A 51 0.43 -0.59 -19.93
C ALA A 51 0.35 -1.68 -21.00
N ILE A 52 1.40 -2.49 -21.05
CA ILE A 52 1.40 -3.80 -21.70
C ILE A 52 1.50 -4.84 -20.59
N ALA A 53 0.61 -5.81 -20.59
CA ALA A 53 0.59 -6.87 -19.59
C ALA A 53 0.42 -8.25 -20.24
N LEU A 54 0.87 -9.28 -19.54
CA LEU A 54 0.68 -10.67 -19.90
C LEU A 54 -0.57 -11.19 -19.19
N ASN A 55 -1.53 -11.73 -19.92
CA ASN A 55 -2.74 -12.33 -19.36
C ASN A 55 -2.50 -13.78 -18.89
N ASP A 56 -3.51 -14.42 -18.32
CA ASP A 56 -3.44 -15.81 -17.84
C ASP A 56 -3.25 -16.82 -18.98
N ASP A 57 -3.61 -16.48 -20.22
CA ASP A 57 -3.42 -17.30 -21.42
C ASP A 57 -2.01 -17.18 -22.02
N GLY A 58 -1.20 -16.25 -21.52
CA GLY A 58 0.15 -15.97 -21.99
C GLY A 58 0.22 -14.96 -23.14
N ASP A 59 -0.86 -14.26 -23.44
CA ASP A 59 -0.92 -13.25 -24.48
C ASP A 59 -0.56 -11.86 -23.93
N MET A 60 0.09 -11.07 -24.79
CA MET A 60 0.37 -9.67 -24.50
C MET A 60 -0.86 -8.81 -24.81
N VAL A 61 -1.36 -8.10 -23.80
CA VAL A 61 -2.55 -7.24 -23.90
C VAL A 61 -2.16 -5.81 -23.60
N GLU A 62 -2.66 -4.87 -24.41
CA GLU A 62 -2.47 -3.42 -24.22
C GLU A 62 -3.65 -2.83 -23.45
N PHE A 63 -3.33 -1.97 -22.49
CA PHE A 63 -4.28 -1.27 -21.64
C PHE A 63 -4.07 0.24 -21.77
N GLU A 64 -5.11 0.96 -22.14
CA GLU A 64 -5.15 2.43 -22.13
C GLU A 64 -6.15 2.90 -21.07
N LYS A 65 -5.74 3.83 -20.22
CA LYS A 65 -6.51 4.30 -19.06
C LYS A 65 -7.95 4.65 -19.40
N GLU A 66 -8.17 5.32 -20.53
CA GLU A 66 -9.47 5.80 -20.99
C GLU A 66 -10.47 4.66 -21.31
N ARG A 67 -9.93 3.45 -21.57
CA ARG A 67 -10.72 2.24 -21.89
C ARG A 67 -10.84 1.28 -20.72
N MET A 68 -10.15 1.57 -19.60
CA MET A 68 -10.10 0.70 -18.44
C MET A 68 -11.22 1.02 -17.45
N ARG A 69 -11.57 0.03 -16.64
CA ARG A 69 -12.42 0.23 -15.48
C ARG A 69 -11.71 1.13 -14.45
N PRO A 70 -12.40 2.13 -13.87
CA PRO A 70 -11.79 3.01 -12.88
C PRO A 70 -11.16 2.23 -11.72
N ALA A 71 -10.01 2.70 -11.26
CA ALA A 71 -9.38 2.13 -10.07
C ALA A 71 -10.28 2.28 -8.84
N ARG A 72 -10.16 1.30 -7.95
CA ARG A 72 -10.71 1.31 -6.60
C ARG A 72 -9.58 1.50 -5.60
N TYR A 73 -9.91 1.61 -4.32
CA TYR A 73 -8.96 1.93 -3.24
C TYR A 73 -7.60 1.20 -3.34
N ARG A 74 -7.59 -0.13 -3.46
CA ARG A 74 -6.35 -0.94 -3.59
C ARG A 74 -6.44 -1.92 -4.75
N LEU A 75 -7.07 -1.51 -5.83
CA LEU A 75 -7.29 -2.37 -6.98
C LEU A 75 -7.42 -1.55 -8.26
N ILE A 76 -6.65 -1.89 -9.27
CA ILE A 76 -6.96 -1.59 -10.67
C ILE A 76 -7.54 -2.87 -11.26
N PRO A 77 -8.87 -2.96 -11.48
CA PRO A 77 -9.55 -4.22 -11.78
C PRO A 77 -8.99 -4.98 -12.99
N ASP A 78 -8.51 -4.23 -13.98
CA ASP A 78 -7.96 -4.81 -15.21
C ASP A 78 -6.56 -5.42 -15.02
N PHE A 79 -5.90 -5.18 -13.88
CA PHE A 79 -4.61 -5.81 -13.54
C PHE A 79 -4.73 -6.94 -12.51
N GLU A 80 -5.94 -7.35 -12.13
CA GLU A 80 -6.13 -8.40 -11.13
C GLU A 80 -5.55 -9.74 -11.58
N HIS A 81 -5.73 -10.08 -12.87
CA HIS A 81 -5.28 -11.32 -13.51
C HIS A 81 -4.23 -11.07 -14.60
N ASN A 82 -3.57 -9.93 -14.58
CA ASN A 82 -2.62 -9.55 -15.61
C ASN A 82 -1.27 -9.17 -15.00
N LEU A 83 -0.18 -9.74 -15.52
CA LEU A 83 1.18 -9.40 -15.11
C LEU A 83 1.69 -8.21 -15.91
N VAL A 84 1.80 -7.04 -15.26
CA VAL A 84 2.29 -5.82 -15.92
C VAL A 84 3.76 -5.95 -16.32
N MET A 85 4.02 -5.92 -17.62
CA MET A 85 5.35 -6.01 -18.23
C MET A 85 5.97 -4.65 -18.48
N GLN A 86 5.16 -3.69 -18.95
CA GLN A 86 5.55 -2.30 -19.21
C GLN A 86 4.42 -1.36 -18.80
N ALA A 87 4.78 -0.16 -18.32
CA ALA A 87 3.80 0.87 -18.04
C ALA A 87 4.31 2.25 -18.43
N THR A 88 3.41 3.09 -18.93
CA THR A 88 3.63 4.49 -19.24
C THR A 88 2.87 5.34 -18.24
N PHE A 89 3.52 6.40 -17.77
CA PHE A 89 2.96 7.33 -16.80
C PHE A 89 2.99 8.75 -17.33
N THR A 90 2.07 9.58 -16.89
CA THR A 90 2.00 11.00 -17.22
C THR A 90 2.17 11.81 -15.94
N GLY A 91 3.04 12.81 -16.01
CA GLY A 91 3.20 13.82 -14.98
C GLY A 91 3.09 15.22 -15.60
N THR A 92 3.25 16.24 -14.80
CA THR A 92 3.23 17.64 -15.22
C THR A 92 4.62 18.25 -15.16
N PRO A 93 5.02 19.15 -16.10
CA PRO A 93 6.27 19.89 -15.96
C PRO A 93 6.31 20.67 -14.65
N GLY A 94 7.44 20.68 -13.97
CA GLY A 94 7.65 21.37 -12.70
C GLY A 94 9.10 21.74 -12.44
N ASP A 95 9.33 22.67 -11.51
CA ASP A 95 10.68 23.01 -11.07
C ASP A 95 11.31 21.83 -10.29
N PRO A 96 12.47 21.34 -10.70
CA PRO A 96 13.15 20.24 -10.01
C PRO A 96 13.40 20.48 -8.51
N LYS A 97 13.65 21.74 -8.11
CA LYS A 97 13.88 22.10 -6.70
C LYS A 97 12.58 21.97 -5.88
N GLU A 98 11.46 22.45 -6.44
CA GLU A 98 10.15 22.30 -5.79
C GLU A 98 9.72 20.84 -5.69
N ILE A 99 9.94 20.06 -6.75
CA ILE A 99 9.67 18.61 -6.77
C ILE A 99 10.49 17.91 -5.67
N GLN A 100 11.78 18.24 -5.57
CA GLN A 100 12.66 17.68 -4.53
C GLN A 100 12.16 18.06 -3.13
N THR A 101 11.81 19.33 -2.91
CA THR A 101 11.27 19.82 -1.63
C THR A 101 10.02 19.04 -1.22
N ARG A 102 9.05 18.86 -2.15
CA ARG A 102 7.83 18.07 -1.88
C ARG A 102 8.15 16.60 -1.57
N THR A 103 9.10 16.02 -2.31
CA THR A 103 9.56 14.64 -2.06
C THR A 103 10.15 14.47 -0.66
N GLU A 104 10.97 15.42 -0.22
CA GLU A 104 11.55 15.43 1.13
C GLU A 104 10.48 15.62 2.20
N GLN A 105 9.55 16.55 2.02
CA GLN A 105 8.41 16.75 2.92
C GLN A 105 7.57 15.48 3.07
N ASN A 106 7.22 14.81 1.97
CA ASN A 106 6.49 13.54 2.00
C ASN A 106 7.26 12.46 2.78
N ARG A 107 8.57 12.39 2.57
CA ARG A 107 9.44 11.44 3.30
C ARG A 107 9.46 11.72 4.80
N GLU A 108 9.63 12.97 5.21
CA GLU A 108 9.64 13.35 6.63
C GLU A 108 8.28 13.12 7.28
N GLN A 109 7.19 13.48 6.62
CA GLN A 109 5.84 13.21 7.09
C GLN A 109 5.60 11.70 7.28
N ARG A 110 6.08 10.87 6.34
CA ARG A 110 5.98 9.42 6.44
C ARG A 110 6.78 8.88 7.62
N LYS A 111 8.01 9.33 7.82
CA LYS A 111 8.84 8.94 8.97
C LYS A 111 8.21 9.34 10.30
N ALA A 112 7.56 10.50 10.35
CA ALA A 112 6.91 11.01 11.56
C ALA A 112 5.60 10.26 11.89
N SER A 113 4.93 9.65 10.90
CA SER A 113 3.61 9.04 11.06
C SER A 113 3.57 7.52 10.95
N GLN A 114 4.63 6.87 10.45
CA GLN A 114 4.67 5.43 10.20
C GLN A 114 5.88 4.76 10.85
N PRO A 115 5.72 3.52 11.35
CA PRO A 115 6.81 2.79 11.99
C PRO A 115 7.95 2.52 11.01
N GLN A 116 9.20 2.56 11.54
CA GLN A 116 10.40 2.25 10.76
C GLN A 116 10.78 0.76 10.82
N LEU A 117 10.17 -0.01 11.72
CA LEU A 117 10.34 -1.45 11.80
C LEU A 117 9.70 -2.15 10.58
N PRO A 118 10.21 -3.32 10.17
CA PRO A 118 9.61 -4.11 9.09
C PRO A 118 8.13 -4.38 9.33
N SER A 119 7.31 -4.11 8.32
CA SER A 119 5.87 -4.34 8.33
C SER A 119 5.35 -4.50 6.90
N ALA A 120 4.13 -4.98 6.75
CA ALA A 120 3.44 -5.08 5.46
C ALA A 120 2.61 -3.80 5.11
N GLY A 121 2.81 -2.69 5.83
CA GLY A 121 2.01 -1.48 5.68
C GLY A 121 0.73 -1.51 6.54
N CYS A 122 -0.33 -0.85 6.07
CA CYS A 122 -1.64 -0.91 6.73
C CYS A 122 -2.18 -2.33 6.72
N THR A 123 -2.59 -2.83 7.89
CA THR A 123 -3.10 -4.18 8.04
C THR A 123 -4.56 -4.30 7.57
N PHE A 124 -5.36 -3.27 7.85
CA PHE A 124 -6.79 -3.26 7.55
C PHE A 124 -7.18 -2.11 6.63
N VAL A 125 -8.16 -2.35 5.78
CA VAL A 125 -8.88 -1.32 5.03
C VAL A 125 -9.64 -0.44 6.03
N ASN A 126 -9.66 0.87 5.80
CA ASN A 126 -10.43 1.76 6.65
C ASN A 126 -11.93 1.51 6.48
N PRO A 127 -12.66 1.15 7.56
CA PRO A 127 -14.12 1.16 7.56
C PRO A 127 -14.68 2.56 7.27
N VAL A 128 -15.94 2.61 6.82
CA VAL A 128 -16.62 3.88 6.51
C VAL A 128 -16.83 4.72 7.77
N GLU A 129 -17.10 4.07 8.90
CA GLU A 129 -17.47 4.69 10.17
C GLU A 129 -16.29 5.36 10.88
N ILE A 130 -15.10 4.75 10.78
CA ILE A 130 -13.90 5.22 11.51
C ILE A 130 -12.63 4.67 10.84
N PRO A 131 -11.54 5.46 10.72
CA PRO A 131 -10.26 4.92 10.28
C PRO A 131 -9.80 3.74 11.15
N ALA A 132 -9.35 2.63 10.53
CA ALA A 132 -8.94 1.43 11.24
C ALA A 132 -7.88 1.70 12.32
N GLY A 133 -6.88 2.54 12.02
CA GLY A 133 -5.86 2.92 13.01
C GLY A 133 -6.43 3.62 14.23
N LYS A 134 -7.44 4.49 14.06
CA LYS A 134 -8.12 5.16 15.16
C LYS A 134 -8.94 4.16 15.99
N LEU A 135 -9.67 3.27 15.33
CA LEU A 135 -10.43 2.22 16.02
C LEU A 135 -9.52 1.35 16.90
N ILE A 136 -8.40 0.86 16.34
CA ILE A 136 -7.45 -0.01 17.05
C ILE A 136 -6.77 0.74 18.22
N ASP A 137 -6.51 2.02 18.07
CA ASP A 137 -6.00 2.89 19.14
C ASP A 137 -7.01 3.07 20.27
N GLU A 138 -8.27 3.35 19.94
CA GLU A 138 -9.37 3.46 20.91
C GLU A 138 -9.70 2.16 21.64
N LEU A 139 -9.37 1.01 21.03
CA LEU A 139 -9.45 -0.32 21.66
C LEU A 139 -8.25 -0.59 22.60
N GLY A 140 -7.31 0.35 22.74
CA GLY A 140 -6.15 0.22 23.61
C GLY A 140 -5.12 -0.81 23.14
N LEU A 141 -5.10 -1.14 21.83
CA LEU A 141 -4.28 -2.24 21.30
C LEU A 141 -2.89 -1.79 20.83
N LYS A 142 -2.52 -0.50 20.86
CA LYS A 142 -1.14 -0.08 20.59
C LYS A 142 -0.15 -0.78 21.51
N GLY A 143 0.90 -1.34 20.94
CA GLY A 143 1.93 -2.08 21.68
C GLY A 143 1.54 -3.52 22.04
N TYR A 144 0.30 -3.95 21.80
CA TYR A 144 -0.11 -5.34 22.03
C TYR A 144 0.70 -6.29 21.14
N THR A 145 1.14 -7.42 21.69
CA THR A 145 2.12 -8.29 21.05
C THR A 145 1.67 -9.75 21.12
N ILE A 146 1.78 -10.47 19.99
CA ILE A 146 1.69 -11.95 19.95
C ILE A 146 3.00 -12.44 19.33
N GLY A 147 3.71 -13.32 20.04
CA GLY A 147 5.05 -13.76 19.63
C GLY A 147 6.01 -12.58 19.42
N LYS A 148 6.43 -12.36 18.17
CA LYS A 148 7.26 -11.23 17.76
C LYS A 148 6.55 -10.24 16.82
N ALA A 149 5.23 -10.38 16.63
CA ALA A 149 4.39 -9.42 15.95
C ALA A 149 3.77 -8.45 16.95
N GLN A 150 3.81 -7.14 16.69
CA GLN A 150 3.30 -6.09 17.58
C GLN A 150 2.44 -5.09 16.81
N VAL A 151 1.31 -4.68 17.39
CA VAL A 151 0.59 -3.47 16.96
C VAL A 151 1.49 -2.25 17.20
N SER A 152 1.83 -1.54 16.14
CA SER A 152 2.75 -0.41 16.26
C SER A 152 2.26 0.66 17.26
N PRO A 153 3.11 1.09 18.20
CA PRO A 153 2.78 2.19 19.09
C PRO A 153 2.61 3.54 18.36
N MET A 154 3.25 3.68 17.19
CA MET A 154 3.20 4.89 16.37
C MET A 154 1.92 4.97 15.55
N HIS A 155 1.56 3.89 14.86
CA HIS A 155 0.38 3.83 13.98
C HIS A 155 -0.33 2.49 14.16
N ALA A 156 -1.49 2.48 14.81
CA ALA A 156 -2.15 1.26 15.24
C ALA A 156 -2.65 0.34 14.09
N ASN A 157 -2.79 0.85 12.85
CA ASN A 157 -3.09 0.01 11.69
C ASN A 157 -1.85 -0.68 11.08
N PHE A 158 -0.71 -0.66 11.78
CA PHE A 158 0.51 -1.36 11.36
C PHE A 158 0.86 -2.45 12.36
N ILE A 159 1.09 -3.65 11.88
CA ILE A 159 1.73 -4.73 12.65
C ILE A 159 3.20 -4.75 12.26
N VAL A 160 4.07 -4.54 13.25
CA VAL A 160 5.51 -4.52 13.07
C VAL A 160 6.15 -5.83 13.52
N ASN A 161 7.20 -6.23 12.82
CA ASN A 161 8.03 -7.37 13.18
C ASN A 161 9.16 -6.90 14.10
N LEU A 162 9.12 -7.34 15.37
CA LEU A 162 10.15 -7.05 16.37
C LEU A 162 11.46 -7.84 16.18
N GLY A 163 11.53 -8.61 15.10
CA GLY A 163 12.62 -9.52 14.78
C GLY A 163 12.19 -10.98 14.91
N GLN A 164 12.24 -11.71 13.79
CA GLN A 164 11.87 -13.14 13.69
C GLN A 164 10.40 -13.45 14.06
N ALA A 165 9.46 -12.53 13.81
CA ALA A 165 8.04 -12.84 13.89
C ALA A 165 7.68 -13.93 12.88
N LYS A 166 6.90 -14.92 13.32
CA LYS A 166 6.32 -15.95 12.46
C LYS A 166 5.08 -15.41 11.75
N ALA A 167 4.73 -15.98 10.60
CA ALA A 167 3.48 -15.63 9.93
C ALA A 167 2.25 -15.90 10.85
N THR A 168 2.30 -16.96 11.65
CA THR A 168 1.28 -17.27 12.65
C THR A 168 1.14 -16.17 13.70
N ASP A 169 2.22 -15.57 14.19
CA ASP A 169 2.16 -14.46 15.15
C ASP A 169 1.35 -13.29 14.57
N VAL A 170 1.57 -13.00 13.29
CA VAL A 170 0.89 -11.90 12.57
C VAL A 170 -0.58 -12.23 12.34
N THR A 171 -0.90 -13.43 11.87
CA THR A 171 -2.30 -13.84 11.61
C THR A 171 -3.11 -13.94 12.89
N GLU A 172 -2.57 -14.49 13.97
CA GLU A 172 -3.21 -14.51 15.28
C GLU A 172 -3.47 -13.11 15.84
N LEU A 173 -2.53 -12.17 15.63
CA LEU A 173 -2.70 -10.78 16.02
C LEU A 173 -3.80 -10.08 15.18
N ILE A 174 -3.88 -10.36 13.89
CA ILE A 174 -4.95 -9.88 13.00
C ILE A 174 -6.31 -10.37 13.51
N ASP A 175 -6.43 -11.68 13.79
CA ASP A 175 -7.68 -12.28 14.27
C ASP A 175 -8.10 -11.74 15.63
N TYR A 176 -7.15 -11.54 16.53
CA TYR A 176 -7.40 -10.91 17.83
C TYR A 176 -7.95 -9.47 17.68
N ILE A 177 -7.33 -8.65 16.83
CA ILE A 177 -7.80 -7.28 16.57
C ILE A 177 -9.22 -7.30 15.97
N ARG A 178 -9.49 -8.20 15.01
CA ARG A 178 -10.82 -8.35 14.38
C ARG A 178 -11.89 -8.74 15.41
N SER A 179 -11.60 -9.70 16.27
CA SER A 179 -12.52 -10.13 17.34
C SER A 179 -12.84 -8.97 18.27
N LYS A 180 -11.82 -8.27 18.75
CA LYS A 180 -11.97 -7.11 19.63
C LYS A 180 -12.80 -5.99 18.99
N ALA A 181 -12.53 -5.64 17.73
CA ALA A 181 -13.29 -4.63 17.02
C ALA A 181 -14.77 -5.03 16.86
N LYS A 182 -15.03 -6.30 16.58
CA LYS A 182 -16.39 -6.84 16.45
C LYS A 182 -17.13 -6.89 17.79
N GLU A 183 -16.48 -7.38 18.83
CA GLU A 183 -17.07 -7.54 20.17
C GLU A 183 -17.38 -6.18 20.82
N GLU A 184 -16.42 -5.23 20.79
CA GLU A 184 -16.54 -3.98 21.53
C GLU A 184 -17.21 -2.85 20.76
N ARG A 185 -17.17 -2.90 19.42
CA ARG A 185 -17.68 -1.79 18.57
C ARG A 185 -18.63 -2.26 17.47
N GLY A 186 -18.88 -3.57 17.30
CA GLY A 186 -19.72 -4.11 16.25
C GLY A 186 -19.13 -3.98 14.84
N ILE A 187 -17.88 -3.51 14.68
CA ILE A 187 -17.23 -3.23 13.41
C ILE A 187 -16.47 -4.45 12.92
N THR A 188 -16.71 -4.85 11.67
CA THR A 188 -16.00 -5.94 11.00
C THR A 188 -14.83 -5.36 10.19
N LEU A 189 -13.60 -5.59 10.65
CA LEU A 189 -12.39 -5.17 9.93
C LEU A 189 -12.07 -6.14 8.80
N LYS A 190 -11.82 -5.59 7.60
CA LYS A 190 -11.31 -6.32 6.43
C LYS A 190 -9.81 -6.09 6.32
N THR A 191 -9.04 -7.15 6.08
CA THR A 191 -7.59 -7.06 5.87
C THR A 191 -7.26 -6.41 4.53
N GLU A 192 -6.25 -5.52 4.50
CA GLU A 192 -5.59 -5.04 3.29
C GLU A 192 -4.41 -5.96 2.94
N VAL A 193 -3.74 -6.52 3.96
CA VAL A 193 -2.66 -7.49 3.79
C VAL A 193 -3.21 -8.82 3.27
N GLN A 194 -2.44 -9.46 2.38
CA GLN A 194 -2.76 -10.78 1.84
C GLN A 194 -1.82 -11.82 2.44
N VAL A 195 -2.40 -12.93 2.91
CA VAL A 195 -1.63 -14.09 3.36
C VAL A 195 -1.44 -15.03 2.17
N VAL A 196 -0.19 -15.34 1.84
CA VAL A 196 0.16 -16.21 0.70
C VAL A 196 0.84 -17.45 1.26
N GLY A 197 0.46 -18.63 0.80
CA GLY A 197 1.02 -19.94 1.21
C GLY A 197 -0.05 -21.03 1.32
N ASP A 198 0.31 -22.19 1.89
CA ASP A 198 -0.53 -23.39 1.96
C ASP A 198 -1.66 -23.36 3.00
N ARG A 199 -2.01 -22.21 3.53
CA ARG A 199 -3.27 -22.10 4.28
C ARG A 199 -4.41 -22.04 3.29
N GLU A 200 -5.31 -23.01 3.36
CA GLU A 200 -6.69 -22.83 2.91
C GLU A 200 -7.24 -21.63 3.68
N ALA A 201 -7.18 -20.48 3.04
CA ALA A 201 -7.65 -19.24 3.64
C ALA A 201 -9.16 -19.19 3.43
N GLU A 202 -9.90 -19.55 4.45
CA GLU A 202 -11.25 -19.01 4.61
C GLU A 202 -11.11 -17.50 4.93
N PHE A 203 -11.32 -16.67 3.92
CA PHE A 203 -11.41 -15.23 4.03
C PHE A 203 -12.86 -14.75 3.90
#